data_c3cbc629b7fda7fbdf6cca8cec1f6aed
#
_entry.id   c3cbc629b7fda7fbdf6cca8cec1f6aed
#
_cell.length_a   1.000
_cell.length_b   1.000
_cell.length_c   1.000
_cell.angle_alpha   90.00
_cell.angle_beta   90.00
_cell.angle_gamma   90.00
#
_symmetry.space_group_name_H-M   'P 1'
#
loop_
_entity.id
_entity.type
_entity.pdbx_description
1 polymer ?
#
loop_
_entity_poly.entity_id
_entity_poly.type
_entity_poly.pdbx_seq_one_letter_code
_entity_poly.pdbx_strand_id
1 'polypeptide(L)'
;MAAIREWYGGYSIIYRWFEKKFGEDALYEYWHFVAREVYPDLAKKFQEGGPAYIAAYFTEIILEDEGKLTVTADKDSATIEILECPDHIWQVYYDQGYSMPNDKYYKSYETIYGDIAEMAGYDFEMLKFDTQGRLKFRFTKKEA
;
A
#
# COMPACT_ATOMS: atom_id res chain seq x y z
N MET A 1 0.34 -17.57 3.89
CA MET A 1 -0.83 -18.44 4.17
C MET A 1 -1.95 -18.15 3.19
N ALA A 2 -2.67 -19.20 2.74
CA ALA A 2 -3.75 -19.07 1.75
C ALA A 2 -4.85 -18.08 2.17
N ALA A 3 -5.23 -18.09 3.45
CA ALA A 3 -6.26 -17.18 3.98
C ALA A 3 -5.92 -15.69 3.81
N ILE A 4 -4.65 -15.33 3.95
CA ILE A 4 -4.21 -13.94 3.79
C ILE A 4 -4.28 -13.54 2.31
N ARG A 5 -3.91 -14.44 1.41
CA ARG A 5 -4.01 -14.20 -0.03
C ARG A 5 -5.45 -13.93 -0.47
N GLU A 6 -6.41 -14.64 0.11
CA GLU A 6 -7.83 -14.43 -0.17
C GLU A 6 -8.30 -13.04 0.25
N TRP A 7 -7.71 -12.45 1.30
CA TRP A 7 -8.06 -11.10 1.73
C TRP A 7 -7.66 -10.05 0.70
N TYR A 8 -6.51 -10.18 0.07
CA TYR A 8 -6.12 -9.29 -1.02
C TYR A 8 -7.12 -9.36 -2.18
N GLY A 9 -7.52 -10.56 -2.55
CA GLY A 9 -8.56 -10.75 -3.55
C GLY A 9 -9.89 -10.15 -3.14
N GLY A 10 -10.27 -10.32 -1.88
CA GLY A 10 -11.47 -9.74 -1.31
C GLY A 10 -11.48 -8.22 -1.40
N TYR A 11 -10.38 -7.56 -1.03
CA TYR A 11 -10.25 -6.10 -1.17
C TYR A 11 -10.37 -5.65 -2.61
N SER A 12 -9.70 -6.32 -3.53
CA SER A 12 -9.75 -5.96 -4.95
C SER A 12 -11.16 -6.07 -5.54
N ILE A 13 -11.88 -7.13 -5.21
CA ILE A 13 -13.26 -7.34 -5.63
C ILE A 13 -14.19 -6.27 -5.04
N ILE A 14 -14.04 -5.98 -3.75
CA ILE A 14 -14.85 -4.97 -3.07
C ILE A 14 -14.60 -3.59 -3.66
N TYR A 15 -13.36 -3.21 -3.92
CA TYR A 15 -13.03 -1.93 -4.53
C TYR A 15 -13.67 -1.78 -5.90
N ARG A 16 -13.61 -2.80 -6.73
CA ARG A 16 -14.23 -2.78 -8.06
C ARG A 16 -15.74 -2.66 -7.99
N TRP A 17 -16.37 -3.42 -7.11
CA TRP A 17 -17.81 -3.34 -6.90
C TRP A 17 -18.23 -1.97 -6.40
N PHE A 18 -17.52 -1.44 -5.41
CA PHE A 18 -17.78 -0.14 -4.80
C PHE A 18 -17.67 0.99 -5.83
N GLU A 19 -16.63 0.95 -6.66
CA GLU A 19 -16.45 1.92 -7.72
C GLU A 19 -17.57 1.88 -8.74
N LYS A 20 -17.97 0.70 -9.17
CA LYS A 20 -19.08 0.54 -10.12
C LYS A 20 -20.40 1.07 -9.57
N LYS A 21 -20.63 0.89 -8.29
CA LYS A 21 -21.87 1.28 -7.64
C LYS A 21 -21.94 2.75 -7.25
N PHE A 22 -20.87 3.30 -6.74
CA PHE A 22 -20.84 4.63 -6.14
C PHE A 22 -19.93 5.63 -6.87
N GLY A 23 -19.13 5.19 -7.81
CA GLY A 23 -18.22 6.02 -8.59
C GLY A 23 -16.79 6.06 -8.03
N GLU A 24 -15.88 6.55 -8.85
CA GLU A 24 -14.45 6.63 -8.53
C GLU A 24 -14.18 7.59 -7.37
N ASP A 25 -14.86 8.75 -7.34
CA ASP A 25 -14.65 9.73 -6.26
C ASP A 25 -15.00 9.15 -4.90
N ALA A 26 -16.08 8.38 -4.82
CA ALA A 26 -16.47 7.71 -3.57
C ALA A 26 -15.45 6.66 -3.14
N LEU A 27 -14.82 5.97 -4.08
CA LEU A 27 -13.76 5.01 -3.77
C LEU A 27 -12.53 5.70 -3.18
N TYR A 28 -12.08 6.81 -3.77
CA TYR A 28 -10.98 7.60 -3.22
C TYR A 28 -11.31 8.15 -1.83
N GLU A 29 -12.54 8.65 -1.65
CA GLU A 29 -13.02 9.12 -0.35
C GLU A 29 -12.94 8.00 0.71
N TYR A 30 -13.31 6.78 0.33
CA TYR A 30 -13.20 5.62 1.21
C TYR A 30 -11.73 5.32 1.58
N TRP A 31 -10.81 5.37 0.63
CA TRP A 31 -9.39 5.15 0.91
C TRP A 31 -8.81 6.23 1.85
N HIS A 32 -9.17 7.48 1.65
CA HIS A 32 -8.80 8.56 2.56
C HIS A 32 -9.36 8.33 3.97
N PHE A 33 -10.61 7.91 4.05
CA PHE A 33 -11.23 7.56 5.33
C PHE A 33 -10.45 6.46 6.04
N VAL A 34 -10.11 5.38 5.34
CA VAL A 34 -9.34 4.28 5.92
C VAL A 34 -8.00 4.78 6.49
N ALA A 35 -7.27 5.58 5.74
CA ALA A 35 -5.99 6.10 6.20
C ALA A 35 -6.15 6.99 7.45
N ARG A 36 -7.07 7.92 7.40
CA ARG A 36 -7.20 8.97 8.42
C ARG A 36 -7.90 8.52 9.69
N GLU A 37 -8.84 7.58 9.58
CA GLU A 37 -9.61 7.12 10.74
C GLU A 37 -9.12 5.78 11.30
N VAL A 38 -8.55 4.91 10.46
CA VAL A 38 -8.12 3.57 10.90
C VAL A 38 -6.64 3.53 11.24
N TYR A 39 -5.79 4.35 10.58
CA TYR A 39 -4.34 4.28 10.71
C TYR A 39 -3.62 5.44 11.42
N PRO A 40 -4.25 6.26 12.29
CA PRO A 40 -3.51 7.28 13.05
C PRO A 40 -2.40 6.71 13.92
N ASP A 41 -2.62 5.53 14.51
CA ASP A 41 -1.61 4.87 15.34
C ASP A 41 -0.39 4.44 14.52
N LEU A 42 -0.60 3.96 13.29
CA LEU A 42 0.51 3.63 12.41
C LEU A 42 1.30 4.88 12.01
N ALA A 43 0.60 5.98 11.71
CA ALA A 43 1.26 7.26 11.41
C ALA A 43 2.12 7.72 12.59
N LYS A 44 1.62 7.58 13.81
CA LYS A 44 2.38 7.90 15.03
C LYS A 44 3.63 7.04 15.15
N LYS A 45 3.51 5.74 14.89
CA LYS A 45 4.66 4.82 14.90
C LYS A 45 5.70 5.17 13.82
N PHE A 46 5.26 5.57 12.64
CA PHE A 46 6.15 6.05 11.59
C PHE A 46 6.90 7.31 12.02
N GLN A 47 6.18 8.25 12.63
CA GLN A 47 6.78 9.49 13.12
C GLN A 47 7.82 9.23 14.22
N GLU A 48 7.50 8.40 15.19
CA GLU A 48 8.38 8.11 16.34
C GLU A 48 9.55 7.20 15.97
N GLY A 49 9.30 6.20 15.14
CA GLY A 49 10.30 5.20 14.76
C GLY A 49 11.22 5.61 13.62
N GLY A 50 10.81 6.57 12.82
CA GLY A 50 11.61 7.09 11.71
C GLY A 50 11.69 6.15 10.49
N PRO A 51 12.57 6.48 9.53
CA PRO A 51 12.68 5.70 8.29
C PRO A 51 13.02 4.23 8.50
N ALA A 52 13.82 3.89 9.49
CA ALA A 52 14.14 2.50 9.81
C ALA A 52 12.89 1.71 10.21
N TYR A 53 11.99 2.32 10.98
CA TYR A 53 10.73 1.69 11.34
C TYR A 53 9.83 1.49 10.13
N ILE A 54 9.73 2.48 9.26
CA ILE A 54 8.94 2.39 8.02
C ILE A 54 9.44 1.22 7.17
N ALA A 55 10.75 1.11 6.97
CA ALA A 55 11.36 0.00 6.24
C ALA A 55 11.04 -1.36 6.88
N ALA A 56 11.14 -1.46 8.20
CA ALA A 56 10.83 -2.67 8.94
C ALA A 56 9.35 -3.06 8.83
N TYR A 57 8.45 -2.09 8.90
CA TYR A 57 7.02 -2.31 8.74
C TYR A 57 6.67 -2.97 7.40
N PHE A 58 7.16 -2.40 6.30
CA PHE A 58 6.89 -2.97 4.98
C PHE A 58 7.55 -4.33 4.79
N THR A 59 8.75 -4.51 5.33
CA THR A 59 9.43 -5.80 5.30
C THR A 59 8.58 -6.87 5.96
N GLU A 60 8.06 -6.59 7.14
CA GLU A 60 7.23 -7.53 7.89
C GLU A 60 5.97 -7.90 7.12
N ILE A 61 5.17 -6.90 6.70
CA ILE A 61 3.88 -7.19 6.06
C ILE A 61 4.02 -7.87 4.70
N ILE A 62 5.03 -7.52 3.92
CA ILE A 62 5.20 -8.12 2.59
C ILE A 62 5.75 -9.55 2.69
N LEU A 63 6.73 -9.80 3.56
CA LEU A 63 7.27 -11.16 3.75
C LEU A 63 6.27 -12.09 4.41
N GLU A 64 5.48 -11.59 5.36
CA GLU A 64 4.44 -12.38 6.02
C GLU A 64 3.41 -12.90 5.02
N ASP A 65 3.12 -12.12 4.00
CA ASP A 65 2.19 -12.48 2.94
C ASP A 65 2.86 -13.15 1.74
N GLU A 66 4.09 -13.63 1.93
CA GLU A 66 4.87 -14.36 0.92
C GLU A 66 5.27 -13.51 -0.30
N GLY A 67 5.29 -12.20 -0.16
CA GLY A 67 5.83 -11.30 -1.18
C GLY A 67 7.35 -11.21 -1.12
N LYS A 68 7.90 -10.43 -2.03
CA LYS A 68 9.35 -10.16 -2.08
C LYS A 68 9.58 -8.67 -2.20
N LEU A 69 10.58 -8.17 -1.46
CA LEU A 69 10.91 -6.75 -1.48
C LEU A 69 12.38 -6.53 -1.17
N THR A 70 12.85 -5.33 -1.50
CA THR A 70 14.08 -4.75 -0.96
C THR A 70 13.75 -3.42 -0.32
N VAL A 71 14.45 -3.07 0.75
CA VAL A 71 14.27 -1.78 1.43
C VAL A 71 15.62 -1.13 1.68
N THR A 72 15.64 0.19 1.64
CA THR A 72 16.76 0.99 2.09
C THR A 72 16.23 2.10 2.99
N ALA A 73 17.00 2.46 4.01
CA ALA A 73 16.64 3.55 4.89
C ALA A 73 17.90 4.30 5.34
N ASP A 74 17.79 5.60 5.38
CA ASP A 74 18.77 6.48 6.01
C ASP A 74 18.08 7.32 7.09
N LYS A 75 18.72 8.36 7.58
CA LYS A 75 18.15 9.22 8.63
C LYS A 75 16.93 10.02 8.15
N ASP A 76 16.78 10.25 6.87
CA ASP A 76 15.77 11.14 6.31
C ASP A 76 14.72 10.43 5.46
N SER A 77 15.02 9.26 4.93
CA SER A 77 14.12 8.57 3.99
C SER A 77 14.12 7.06 4.11
N ALA A 78 13.03 6.45 3.68
CA ALA A 78 12.91 5.02 3.48
C ALA A 78 12.38 4.77 2.08
N THR A 79 13.04 3.88 1.33
CA THR A 79 12.64 3.47 0.00
C THR A 79 12.30 1.99 0.02
N ILE A 80 11.10 1.67 -0.46
CA ILE A 80 10.57 0.31 -0.50
C ILE A 80 10.39 -0.09 -1.95
N GLU A 81 11.02 -1.19 -2.35
CA GLU A 81 10.82 -1.77 -3.68
C GLU A 81 10.20 -3.15 -3.52
N ILE A 82 8.94 -3.27 -3.88
CA ILE A 82 8.22 -4.55 -3.88
C ILE A 82 8.47 -5.21 -5.23
N LEU A 83 9.13 -6.37 -5.19
CA LEU A 83 9.48 -7.15 -6.38
C LEU A 83 8.39 -8.13 -6.76
N GLU A 84 7.62 -8.57 -5.78
CA GLU A 84 6.49 -9.48 -5.97
C GLU A 84 5.44 -9.16 -4.91
N CYS A 85 4.33 -8.54 -5.36
CA CYS A 85 3.27 -8.10 -4.47
C CYS A 85 2.26 -9.23 -4.23
N PRO A 86 1.85 -9.50 -2.98
CA PRO A 86 0.91 -10.57 -2.66
C PRO A 86 -0.43 -10.48 -3.41
N ASP A 87 -0.95 -9.30 -3.64
CA ASP A 87 -2.20 -9.11 -4.38
C ASP A 87 -2.07 -9.51 -5.85
N HIS A 88 -0.92 -9.25 -6.48
CA HIS A 88 -0.66 -9.70 -7.85
C HIS A 88 -0.59 -11.23 -7.91
N ILE A 89 0.06 -11.87 -6.92
CA ILE A 89 0.11 -13.33 -6.82
C ILE A 89 -1.31 -13.89 -6.79
N TRP A 90 -2.18 -13.30 -5.97
CA TRP A 90 -3.57 -13.72 -5.90
C TRP A 90 -4.27 -13.58 -7.25
N GLN A 91 -4.09 -12.45 -7.94
CA GLN A 91 -4.73 -12.20 -9.23
C GLN A 91 -4.30 -13.20 -10.30
N VAL A 92 -3.02 -13.54 -10.35
CA VAL A 92 -2.50 -14.49 -11.35
C VAL A 92 -3.05 -15.90 -11.14
N TYR A 93 -3.15 -16.36 -9.88
CA TYR A 93 -3.46 -17.76 -9.60
C TYR A 93 -4.92 -18.00 -9.26
N TYR A 94 -5.65 -17.01 -8.77
CA TYR A 94 -6.99 -17.23 -8.21
C TYR A 94 -8.07 -16.34 -8.79
N ASP A 95 -7.73 -15.27 -9.50
CA ASP A 95 -8.72 -14.33 -10.02
C ASP A 95 -9.52 -14.95 -11.16
N GLN A 96 -10.84 -14.73 -11.10
CA GLN A 96 -11.79 -15.19 -12.12
C GLN A 96 -12.41 -14.00 -12.89
N GLY A 97 -11.72 -12.87 -12.94
CA GLY A 97 -12.16 -11.69 -13.69
C GLY A 97 -13.03 -10.72 -12.91
N TYR A 98 -13.15 -10.88 -11.60
CA TYR A 98 -13.95 -10.01 -10.74
C TYR A 98 -13.14 -8.94 -10.01
N SER A 99 -11.82 -9.08 -9.97
CA SER A 99 -10.97 -8.14 -9.26
C SER A 99 -10.78 -6.83 -10.02
N MET A 100 -10.37 -5.80 -9.28
CA MET A 100 -9.97 -4.52 -9.86
C MET A 100 -8.65 -4.69 -10.61
N PRO A 101 -8.47 -4.07 -11.80
CA PRO A 101 -7.18 -4.07 -12.48
C PRO A 101 -6.05 -3.54 -11.58
N ASN A 102 -4.85 -4.13 -11.69
CA ASN A 102 -3.72 -3.81 -10.82
C ASN A 102 -3.33 -2.33 -10.84
N ASP A 103 -3.30 -1.70 -12.01
CA ASP A 103 -2.97 -0.29 -12.13
C ASP A 103 -3.89 0.60 -11.28
N LYS A 104 -5.15 0.22 -11.17
CA LYS A 104 -6.14 0.92 -10.34
C LYS A 104 -6.07 0.50 -8.88
N TYR A 105 -5.88 -0.79 -8.62
CA TYR A 105 -5.72 -1.30 -7.26
C TYR A 105 -4.55 -0.62 -6.54
N TYR A 106 -3.43 -0.44 -7.23
CA TYR A 106 -2.24 0.19 -6.63
C TYR A 106 -2.43 1.67 -6.31
N LYS A 107 -3.46 2.32 -6.84
CA LYS A 107 -3.86 3.67 -6.41
C LYS A 107 -4.29 3.71 -4.95
N SER A 108 -4.76 2.59 -4.40
CA SER A 108 -5.05 2.47 -2.97
C SER A 108 -3.79 2.63 -2.12
N TYR A 109 -2.65 2.06 -2.55
CA TYR A 109 -1.37 2.25 -1.86
C TYR A 109 -0.96 3.71 -1.85
N GLU A 110 -1.01 4.34 -3.01
CA GLU A 110 -0.63 5.75 -3.16
C GLU A 110 -1.50 6.66 -2.29
N THR A 111 -2.81 6.42 -2.28
CA THR A 111 -3.77 7.22 -1.51
C THR A 111 -3.66 6.97 -0.01
N ILE A 112 -3.69 5.72 0.41
CA ILE A 112 -3.68 5.36 1.84
C ILE A 112 -2.32 5.70 2.47
N TYR A 113 -1.23 5.25 1.87
CA TYR A 113 0.10 5.53 2.43
C TYR A 113 0.53 6.98 2.25
N GLY A 114 0.01 7.67 1.23
CA GLY A 114 0.20 9.11 1.09
C GLY A 114 -0.41 9.89 2.27
N ASP A 115 -1.62 9.54 2.67
CA ASP A 115 -2.26 10.15 3.83
C ASP A 115 -1.56 9.79 5.14
N ILE A 116 -1.16 8.53 5.30
CA ILE A 116 -0.40 8.10 6.49
C ILE A 116 0.93 8.87 6.57
N ALA A 117 1.63 9.01 5.45
CA ALA A 117 2.87 9.78 5.38
C ALA A 117 2.64 11.23 5.81
N GLU A 118 1.60 11.88 5.29
CA GLU A 118 1.27 13.26 5.65
C GLU A 118 1.03 13.39 7.15
N MET A 119 0.25 12.51 7.75
CA MET A 119 -0.01 12.51 9.19
C MET A 119 1.27 12.28 10.00
N ALA A 120 2.23 11.53 9.46
CA ALA A 120 3.49 11.20 10.12
C ALA A 120 4.59 12.26 9.90
N GLY A 121 4.36 13.26 9.09
CA GLY A 121 5.36 14.29 8.76
C GLY A 121 6.32 13.90 7.64
N TYR A 122 5.87 13.06 6.72
CA TYR A 122 6.64 12.62 5.55
C TYR A 122 5.96 13.02 4.25
N ASP A 123 6.77 13.20 3.21
CA ASP A 123 6.29 13.20 1.83
C ASP A 123 6.33 11.77 1.31
N PHE A 124 5.29 11.39 0.55
CA PHE A 124 5.20 10.10 -0.10
C PHE A 124 5.30 10.27 -1.61
N GLU A 125 6.11 9.42 -2.25
CA GLU A 125 6.28 9.43 -3.69
C GLU A 125 6.23 8.01 -4.24
N MET A 126 5.31 7.76 -5.18
CA MET A 126 5.28 6.53 -5.94
C MET A 126 6.28 6.67 -7.10
N LEU A 127 7.42 5.98 -7.01
CA LEU A 127 8.49 6.07 -7.98
C LEU A 127 8.26 5.17 -9.19
N LYS A 128 7.61 4.03 -8.98
CA LYS A 128 7.37 3.04 -10.02
C LYS A 128 6.21 2.14 -9.63
N PHE A 129 5.37 1.81 -10.59
CA PHE A 129 4.47 0.66 -10.46
C PHE A 129 4.23 0.05 -11.84
N ASP A 130 3.96 -1.24 -11.88
CA ASP A 130 3.58 -1.93 -13.11
C ASP A 130 2.51 -3.00 -12.82
N THR A 131 1.89 -3.49 -13.88
CA THR A 131 0.82 -4.50 -13.80
C THR A 131 1.33 -5.89 -13.42
N GLN A 132 2.63 -6.06 -13.27
CA GLN A 132 3.27 -7.31 -12.85
C GLN A 132 3.51 -7.38 -11.34
N GLY A 133 2.94 -6.47 -10.57
CA GLY A 133 3.05 -6.46 -9.12
C GLY A 133 4.36 -5.90 -8.58
N ARG A 134 5.01 -5.03 -9.35
CA ARG A 134 6.25 -4.38 -8.92
C ARG A 134 5.97 -2.92 -8.60
N LEU A 135 6.30 -2.53 -7.37
CA LEU A 135 6.08 -1.18 -6.85
C LEU A 135 7.36 -0.66 -6.27
N LYS A 136 7.60 0.64 -6.41
CA LYS A 136 8.68 1.31 -5.69
C LYS A 136 8.16 2.65 -5.19
N PHE A 137 8.29 2.89 -3.91
CA PHE A 137 7.86 4.14 -3.31
C PHE A 137 8.80 4.58 -2.20
N ARG A 138 8.73 5.87 -1.88
CA ARG A 138 9.62 6.50 -0.91
C ARG A 138 8.86 7.38 0.06
N PHE A 139 9.26 7.29 1.32
CA PHE A 139 8.89 8.23 2.37
C PHE A 139 10.09 9.11 2.67
N THR A 140 9.93 10.40 2.62
CA THR A 140 10.99 11.37 2.94
C THR A 140 10.51 12.32 4.02
N LYS A 141 11.27 12.51 5.10
CA LYS A 141 10.92 13.48 6.15
C LYS A 141 10.73 14.85 5.54
N LYS A 142 9.62 15.51 5.91
CA LYS A 142 9.43 16.91 5.57
C LYS A 142 10.46 17.75 6.32
N GLU A 143 10.99 18.74 5.65
CA GLU A 143 11.85 19.72 6.29
C GLU A 143 11.05 20.50 7.33
N ALA A 144 11.68 20.76 8.47
CA ALA A 144 11.06 21.50 9.56
C ALA A 144 10.89 22.99 9.20
#